data_62623564967e52fd55a0706f18143e85
#
_entry.id   62623564967e52fd55a0706f18143e85
#
_cell.length_a   1.000
_cell.length_b   1.000
_cell.length_c   1.000
_cell.angle_alpha   90.00
_cell.angle_beta   90.00
_cell.angle_gamma   90.00
#
_symmetry.space_group_name_H-M   'P 1'
#
loop_
_entity.id
_entity.type
_entity.pdbx_description
1 polymer ?
#
loop_
_entity_poly.entity_id
_entity_poly.type
_entity_poly.pdbx_seq_one_letter_code
_entity_poly.pdbx_strand_id
1 'polypeptide(L)'
;MAVLTSPRTAAHPVRVGGASWRVPLRAAVVAVTASAALLVLFVLDLALGDVDIPFGTTVSTLLGGGDGGSQFIINQLRLPQATVGVLVGMCLGLSGALCQTFARNPLASPDILGVTQGASAGAVALIVITGGSGYGGGIIGGTLQTLGLPLAAFLGGFLTAAVLYVLSWRRGIDGQRLVLIGIGLGAALLAVVEWLLVRARIQDAASAQVWLNGSLNARGWDQAKPAMLTLLVLVPLSFWLVRHLNVLQLGDDSARTLGVRLQTTQLLILVSAVGLASVAVSACGPL
;
A
#
# COMPACT_ATOMS: atom_id res chain seq x y z
N MET A 1 4.44 -33.51 32.21
CA MET A 1 4.44 -33.03 30.82
C MET A 1 2.99 -32.91 30.37
N ALA A 2 2.34 -31.78 30.64
CA ALA A 2 0.92 -31.56 30.37
C ALA A 2 0.80 -31.01 28.93
N VAL A 3 0.22 -31.80 28.05
CA VAL A 3 -0.14 -31.37 26.69
C VAL A 3 -1.30 -30.39 26.82
N LEU A 4 -1.02 -29.10 26.70
CA LEU A 4 -2.03 -28.07 26.58
C LEU A 4 -2.73 -28.24 25.21
N THR A 5 -3.83 -28.98 25.23
CA THR A 5 -4.77 -29.02 24.10
C THR A 5 -5.41 -27.65 23.98
N SER A 6 -4.91 -26.82 23.05
CA SER A 6 -5.60 -25.60 22.66
C SER A 6 -7.02 -25.95 22.18
N PRO A 7 -8.06 -25.21 22.60
CA PRO A 7 -9.41 -25.48 22.14
C PRO A 7 -9.44 -25.34 20.60
N ARG A 8 -9.75 -26.43 19.91
CA ARG A 8 -10.00 -26.45 18.47
C ARG A 8 -11.19 -25.53 18.22
N THR A 9 -10.90 -24.29 17.82
CA THR A 9 -11.93 -23.37 17.31
C THR A 9 -12.61 -24.06 16.14
N ALA A 10 -13.91 -24.25 16.23
CA ALA A 10 -14.73 -24.85 15.18
C ALA A 10 -14.60 -24.00 13.90
N ALA A 11 -13.82 -24.46 12.96
CA ALA A 11 -13.69 -23.84 11.65
C ALA A 11 -14.72 -24.47 10.73
N HIS A 12 -15.74 -23.70 10.33
CA HIS A 12 -16.71 -24.15 9.34
C HIS A 12 -16.09 -24.10 7.94
N PRO A 13 -16.09 -25.21 7.18
CA PRO A 13 -15.60 -25.20 5.81
C PRO A 13 -16.58 -24.44 4.92
N VAL A 14 -16.15 -23.30 4.37
CA VAL A 14 -16.88 -22.60 3.31
C VAL A 14 -16.42 -23.18 1.96
N ARG A 15 -17.34 -23.75 1.20
CA ARG A 15 -17.08 -24.32 -0.13
C ARG A 15 -17.61 -23.35 -1.18
N VAL A 16 -16.69 -22.82 -2.03
CA VAL A 16 -17.07 -22.05 -3.21
C VAL A 16 -16.44 -22.74 -4.42
N GLY A 17 -17.28 -23.36 -5.26
CA GLY A 17 -16.80 -24.18 -6.37
C GLY A 17 -15.98 -25.38 -5.90
N GLY A 18 -14.83 -25.64 -6.52
CA GLY A 18 -13.92 -26.73 -6.15
C GLY A 18 -12.95 -26.42 -4.99
N ALA A 19 -13.01 -25.24 -4.38
CA ALA A 19 -12.13 -24.81 -3.30
C ALA A 19 -12.84 -24.88 -1.94
N SER A 20 -12.19 -25.53 -0.94
CA SER A 20 -12.67 -25.59 0.44
C SER A 20 -11.79 -24.71 1.32
N TRP A 21 -12.38 -23.70 1.96
CA TRP A 21 -11.71 -22.75 2.82
C TRP A 21 -12.15 -22.94 4.27
N ARG A 22 -11.23 -23.16 5.16
CA ARG A 22 -11.50 -23.19 6.59
C ARG A 22 -11.34 -21.79 7.16
N VAL A 23 -12.42 -21.07 7.31
CA VAL A 23 -12.41 -19.74 7.93
C VAL A 23 -12.70 -19.90 9.43
N PRO A 24 -11.77 -19.59 10.32
CA PRO A 24 -12.03 -19.61 11.75
C PRO A 24 -13.06 -18.51 12.07
N LEU A 25 -14.06 -18.83 12.89
CA LEU A 25 -15.15 -17.92 13.25
C LEU A 25 -14.61 -16.55 13.73
N ARG A 26 -13.52 -16.56 14.50
CA ARG A 26 -12.87 -15.34 14.99
C ARG A 26 -12.42 -14.42 13.83
N ALA A 27 -11.79 -14.98 12.80
CA ALA A 27 -11.36 -14.20 11.63
C ALA A 27 -12.55 -13.66 10.84
N ALA A 28 -13.64 -14.44 10.72
CA ALA A 28 -14.87 -13.98 10.08
C ALA A 28 -15.50 -12.82 10.86
N VAL A 29 -15.61 -12.94 12.19
CA VAL A 29 -16.16 -11.86 13.05
C VAL A 29 -15.31 -10.60 12.93
N VAL A 30 -13.97 -10.71 13.02
CA VAL A 30 -13.08 -9.56 12.88
C VAL A 30 -13.21 -8.92 11.49
N ALA A 31 -13.30 -9.71 10.43
CA ALA A 31 -13.46 -9.19 9.07
C ALA A 31 -14.81 -8.45 8.92
N VAL A 32 -15.89 -9.00 9.42
CA VAL A 32 -17.24 -8.38 9.37
C VAL A 32 -17.27 -7.09 10.19
N THR A 33 -16.76 -7.10 11.43
CA THR A 33 -16.75 -5.91 12.29
C THR A 33 -15.84 -4.81 11.71
N ALA A 34 -14.66 -5.16 11.18
CA ALA A 34 -13.78 -4.20 10.53
C ALA A 34 -14.41 -3.61 9.25
N SER A 35 -15.08 -4.42 8.43
CA SER A 35 -15.80 -3.95 7.25
C SER A 35 -16.96 -3.03 7.61
N ALA A 36 -17.74 -3.37 8.65
CA ALA A 36 -18.82 -2.53 9.15
C ALA A 36 -18.27 -1.19 9.69
N ALA A 37 -17.21 -1.22 10.47
CA ALA A 37 -16.54 -0.03 10.97
C ALA A 37 -16.02 0.85 9.81
N LEU A 38 -15.39 0.25 8.80
CA LEU A 38 -14.91 0.95 7.61
C LEU A 38 -16.06 1.67 6.88
N LEU A 39 -17.20 1.00 6.69
CA LEU A 39 -18.37 1.60 6.04
C LEU A 39 -18.92 2.78 6.84
N VAL A 40 -19.03 2.63 8.17
CA VAL A 40 -19.48 3.73 9.04
C VAL A 40 -18.51 4.91 8.98
N LEU A 41 -17.21 4.67 9.10
CA LEU A 41 -16.19 5.70 9.02
C LEU A 41 -16.16 6.37 7.65
N PHE A 42 -16.33 5.61 6.57
CA PHE A 42 -16.40 6.14 5.21
C PHE A 42 -17.59 7.11 5.04
N VAL A 43 -18.77 6.75 5.53
CA VAL A 43 -19.95 7.62 5.43
C VAL A 43 -19.82 8.84 6.36
N LEU A 44 -19.21 8.68 7.54
CA LEU A 44 -18.91 9.79 8.44
C LEU A 44 -17.90 10.77 7.83
N ASP A 45 -16.86 10.30 7.18
CA ASP A 45 -15.87 11.12 6.48
C ASP A 45 -16.52 11.94 5.34
N LEU A 46 -17.49 11.35 4.64
CA LEU A 46 -18.26 12.07 3.62
C LEU A 46 -19.24 13.11 4.20
N ALA A 47 -19.75 12.91 5.41
CA ALA A 47 -20.69 13.84 6.06
C ALA A 47 -19.96 14.98 6.77
N LEU A 48 -18.83 14.68 7.43
CA LEU A 48 -18.05 15.64 8.22
C LEU A 48 -17.02 16.36 7.34
N GLY A 49 -16.77 17.64 7.60
CA GLY A 49 -15.74 18.43 6.89
C GLY A 49 -16.03 19.93 7.04
N ASP A 50 -15.31 20.78 6.31
CA ASP A 50 -15.41 22.25 6.40
C ASP A 50 -16.85 22.78 6.15
N VAL A 51 -17.64 22.04 5.38
CA VAL A 51 -19.07 22.31 5.16
C VAL A 51 -19.85 21.15 5.75
N ASP A 52 -20.63 21.38 6.78
CA ASP A 52 -21.47 20.36 7.40
C ASP A 52 -22.64 20.01 6.49
N ILE A 53 -22.65 18.76 6.02
CA ILE A 53 -23.74 18.21 5.22
C ILE A 53 -24.49 17.21 6.10
N PRO A 54 -25.80 17.39 6.30
CA PRO A 54 -26.60 16.45 7.09
C PRO A 54 -26.46 15.03 6.55
N PHE A 55 -26.35 14.05 7.46
CA PHE A 55 -26.18 12.63 7.11
C PHE A 55 -27.23 12.13 6.10
N GLY A 56 -28.50 12.54 6.27
CA GLY A 56 -29.58 12.20 5.33
C GLY A 56 -29.34 12.74 3.92
N THR A 57 -28.80 13.97 3.79
CA THR A 57 -28.44 14.57 2.51
C THR A 57 -27.23 13.85 1.89
N THR A 58 -26.25 13.48 2.70
CA THR A 58 -25.08 12.70 2.23
C THR A 58 -25.51 11.37 1.63
N VAL A 59 -26.36 10.60 2.32
CA VAL A 59 -26.87 9.31 1.81
C VAL A 59 -27.75 9.51 0.58
N SER A 60 -28.64 10.52 0.56
CA SER A 60 -29.47 10.79 -0.61
C SER A 60 -28.66 11.20 -1.82
N THR A 61 -27.58 11.98 -1.62
CA THR A 61 -26.67 12.39 -2.71
C THR A 61 -25.90 11.22 -3.30
N LEU A 62 -25.45 10.28 -2.46
CA LEU A 62 -24.81 9.04 -2.93
C LEU A 62 -25.76 8.14 -3.74
N LEU A 63 -27.06 8.23 -3.46
CA LEU A 63 -28.11 7.52 -4.21
C LEU A 63 -28.63 8.30 -5.43
N GLY A 64 -27.97 9.43 -5.78
CA GLY A 64 -28.32 10.24 -6.95
C GLY A 64 -29.33 11.37 -6.69
N GLY A 65 -29.68 11.62 -5.41
CA GLY A 65 -30.47 12.78 -4.97
C GLY A 65 -29.61 13.97 -4.57
N GLY A 66 -30.19 14.89 -3.77
CA GLY A 66 -29.49 16.08 -3.26
C GLY A 66 -29.53 17.29 -4.21
N ASP A 67 -29.17 18.44 -3.68
CA ASP A 67 -29.00 19.67 -4.45
C ASP A 67 -27.66 19.75 -5.15
N GLY A 68 -27.50 20.62 -6.16
CA GLY A 68 -26.28 20.71 -6.96
C GLY A 68 -25.02 21.03 -6.15
N GLY A 69 -25.15 21.78 -5.06
CA GLY A 69 -24.05 22.10 -4.16
C GLY A 69 -23.55 20.87 -3.41
N SER A 70 -24.45 20.12 -2.80
CA SER A 70 -24.14 18.88 -2.10
C SER A 70 -23.57 17.81 -3.05
N GLN A 71 -24.13 17.71 -4.26
CA GLN A 71 -23.61 16.79 -5.28
C GLN A 71 -22.17 17.11 -5.68
N PHE A 72 -21.84 18.39 -5.86
CA PHE A 72 -20.48 18.81 -6.21
C PHE A 72 -19.51 18.48 -5.06
N ILE A 73 -19.84 18.87 -3.82
CA ILE A 73 -18.96 18.67 -2.66
C ILE A 73 -18.74 17.16 -2.42
N ILE A 74 -19.80 16.36 -2.43
CA ILE A 74 -19.70 14.94 -2.13
C ILE A 74 -19.03 14.20 -3.28
N ASN A 75 -19.49 14.32 -4.52
CA ASN A 75 -19.03 13.47 -5.61
C ASN A 75 -17.68 13.89 -6.23
N GLN A 76 -17.35 15.21 -6.18
CA GLN A 76 -16.14 15.72 -6.82
C GLN A 76 -15.00 15.98 -5.83
N LEU A 77 -15.30 16.25 -4.56
CA LEU A 77 -14.27 16.57 -3.56
C LEU A 77 -14.08 15.44 -2.55
N ARG A 78 -15.16 15.06 -1.82
CA ARG A 78 -15.04 14.13 -0.69
C ARG A 78 -14.98 12.66 -1.10
N LEU A 79 -15.82 12.23 -2.01
CA LEU A 79 -15.89 10.82 -2.44
C LEU A 79 -14.57 10.32 -3.06
N PRO A 80 -13.90 11.08 -3.95
CA PRO A 80 -12.61 10.66 -4.46
C PRO A 80 -11.55 10.55 -3.36
N GLN A 81 -11.50 11.54 -2.45
CA GLN A 81 -10.56 11.58 -1.34
C GLN A 81 -10.75 10.38 -0.39
N ALA A 82 -11.99 10.16 0.08
CA ALA A 82 -12.33 9.01 0.92
C ALA A 82 -12.03 7.66 0.23
N THR A 83 -12.32 7.58 -1.08
CA THR A 83 -12.02 6.40 -1.89
C THR A 83 -10.52 6.15 -1.97
N VAL A 84 -9.69 7.18 -2.18
CA VAL A 84 -8.23 7.05 -2.16
C VAL A 84 -7.77 6.53 -0.80
N GLY A 85 -8.30 7.05 0.31
CA GLY A 85 -7.96 6.58 1.66
C GLY A 85 -8.23 5.09 1.85
N VAL A 86 -9.40 4.62 1.43
CA VAL A 86 -9.76 3.19 1.48
C VAL A 86 -8.83 2.35 0.62
N LEU A 87 -8.59 2.76 -0.63
CA LEU A 87 -7.74 2.01 -1.57
C LEU A 87 -6.28 1.94 -1.08
N VAL A 88 -5.76 3.04 -0.56
CA VAL A 88 -4.41 3.10 0.03
C VAL A 88 -4.31 2.18 1.24
N GLY A 89 -5.29 2.23 2.15
CA GLY A 89 -5.35 1.33 3.31
C GLY A 89 -5.41 -0.14 2.90
N MET A 90 -6.19 -0.49 1.86
CA MET A 90 -6.25 -1.84 1.30
C MET A 90 -4.90 -2.26 0.69
N CYS A 91 -4.24 -1.38 -0.05
CA CYS A 91 -2.92 -1.63 -0.64
C CYS A 91 -1.87 -1.90 0.45
N LEU A 92 -1.78 -1.03 1.47
CA LEU A 92 -0.83 -1.17 2.57
C LEU A 92 -1.12 -2.41 3.43
N GLY A 93 -2.39 -2.66 3.74
CA GLY A 93 -2.80 -3.84 4.51
C GLY A 93 -2.45 -5.15 3.82
N LEU A 94 -2.73 -5.25 2.51
CA LEU A 94 -2.39 -6.43 1.71
C LEU A 94 -0.87 -6.57 1.55
N SER A 95 -0.17 -5.48 1.28
CA SER A 95 1.30 -5.45 1.20
C SER A 95 1.93 -5.92 2.50
N GLY A 96 1.46 -5.40 3.65
CA GLY A 96 1.92 -5.82 4.97
C GLY A 96 1.68 -7.31 5.22
N ALA A 97 0.50 -7.83 4.90
CA ALA A 97 0.19 -9.25 5.05
C ALA A 97 1.11 -10.15 4.21
N LEU A 98 1.42 -9.74 2.98
CA LEU A 98 2.37 -10.44 2.11
C LEU A 98 3.79 -10.40 2.69
N CYS A 99 4.26 -9.24 3.17
CA CYS A 99 5.58 -9.09 3.79
C CYS A 99 5.72 -9.95 5.05
N GLN A 100 4.73 -9.92 5.96
CA GLN A 100 4.73 -10.70 7.19
C GLN A 100 4.77 -12.20 6.92
N THR A 101 3.98 -12.66 5.96
CA THR A 101 3.92 -14.07 5.59
C THR A 101 5.22 -14.52 4.92
N PHE A 102 5.75 -13.71 4.03
CA PHE A 102 7.00 -13.98 3.32
C PHE A 102 8.21 -14.03 4.27
N ALA A 103 8.36 -13.01 5.11
CA ALA A 103 9.44 -12.92 6.08
C ALA A 103 9.26 -13.88 7.27
N ARG A 104 8.11 -14.54 7.39
CA ARG A 104 7.70 -15.35 8.56
C ARG A 104 7.87 -14.57 9.86
N ASN A 105 7.65 -13.27 9.81
CA ASN A 105 7.84 -12.36 10.93
C ASN A 105 6.66 -11.35 10.96
N PRO A 106 5.86 -11.30 12.03
CA PRO A 106 4.74 -10.39 12.14
C PRO A 106 5.14 -8.89 12.19
N LEU A 107 6.41 -8.60 12.42
CA LEU A 107 6.95 -7.24 12.41
C LEU A 107 7.39 -6.77 11.02
N ALA A 108 7.40 -7.65 10.02
CA ALA A 108 7.80 -7.26 8.67
C ALA A 108 6.74 -6.36 8.03
N SER A 109 7.19 -5.25 7.46
CA SER A 109 6.35 -4.31 6.69
C SER A 109 7.10 -3.86 5.45
N PRO A 110 6.41 -3.30 4.43
CA PRO A 110 7.08 -2.71 3.28
C PRO A 110 8.02 -1.55 3.66
N ASP A 111 7.75 -0.85 4.76
CA ASP A 111 8.60 0.23 5.29
C ASP A 111 9.94 -0.30 5.78
N ILE A 112 9.93 -1.41 6.52
CA ILE A 112 11.16 -2.07 6.99
C ILE A 112 12.01 -2.56 5.81
N LEU A 113 11.38 -2.86 4.67
CA LEU A 113 12.08 -3.21 3.44
C LEU A 113 12.65 -2.00 2.69
N GLY A 114 12.43 -0.77 3.16
CA GLY A 114 12.95 0.44 2.56
C GLY A 114 12.17 0.95 1.34
N VAL A 115 11.02 0.36 1.03
CA VAL A 115 10.22 0.73 -0.15
C VAL A 115 9.69 2.16 -0.04
N THR A 116 9.18 2.53 1.14
CA THR A 116 8.68 3.89 1.41
C THR A 116 9.81 4.93 1.34
N GLN A 117 10.98 4.62 1.90
CA GLN A 117 12.16 5.49 1.83
C GLN A 117 12.65 5.66 0.39
N GLY A 118 12.58 4.59 -0.41
CA GLY A 118 12.89 4.64 -1.84
C GLY A 118 11.92 5.50 -2.64
N ALA A 119 10.63 5.36 -2.37
CA ALA A 119 9.61 6.22 -2.97
C ALA A 119 9.82 7.69 -2.57
N SER A 120 10.13 7.95 -1.30
CA SER A 120 10.47 9.28 -0.79
C SER A 120 11.69 9.86 -1.47
N ALA A 121 12.76 9.09 -1.62
CA ALA A 121 13.98 9.52 -2.30
C ALA A 121 13.71 9.88 -3.77
N GLY A 122 12.92 9.06 -4.48
CA GLY A 122 12.53 9.32 -5.86
C GLY A 122 11.71 10.62 -6.02
N ALA A 123 10.72 10.81 -5.14
CA ALA A 123 9.89 12.01 -5.15
C ALA A 123 10.68 13.28 -4.81
N VAL A 124 11.47 13.25 -3.73
CA VAL A 124 12.29 14.39 -3.30
C VAL A 124 13.35 14.72 -4.36
N ALA A 125 13.99 13.71 -4.95
CA ALA A 125 14.94 13.92 -6.04
C ALA A 125 14.27 14.65 -7.22
N LEU A 126 13.06 14.24 -7.62
CA LEU A 126 12.33 14.93 -8.68
C LEU A 126 12.04 16.39 -8.30
N ILE A 127 11.52 16.65 -7.09
CA ILE A 127 11.20 18.01 -6.62
C ILE A 127 12.43 18.90 -6.66
N VAL A 128 13.56 18.42 -6.15
CA VAL A 128 14.82 19.20 -6.08
C VAL A 128 15.44 19.42 -7.45
N ILE A 129 15.41 18.42 -8.34
CA ILE A 129 16.00 18.54 -9.70
C ILE A 129 15.16 19.47 -10.58
N THR A 130 13.81 19.41 -10.45
CA THR A 130 12.92 20.25 -11.27
C THR A 130 12.72 21.66 -10.70
N GLY A 131 13.28 21.96 -9.53
CA GLY A 131 13.17 23.28 -8.88
C GLY A 131 11.74 23.60 -8.46
N GLY A 132 11.04 22.64 -7.87
CA GLY A 132 9.66 22.81 -7.39
C GLY A 132 8.62 23.02 -8.49
N SER A 133 9.05 23.11 -9.74
CA SER A 133 8.18 23.32 -10.90
C SER A 133 7.27 22.13 -11.20
N GLY A 134 7.44 21.01 -10.50
CA GLY A 134 6.49 19.89 -10.48
C GLY A 134 5.13 20.24 -9.85
N TYR A 135 5.03 21.38 -9.16
CA TYR A 135 3.77 21.85 -8.52
C TYR A 135 3.14 23.08 -9.20
N GLY A 136 3.82 23.72 -10.17
CA GLY A 136 3.26 24.94 -10.75
C GLY A 136 4.13 25.63 -11.80
N GLY A 137 4.36 25.02 -12.94
CA GLY A 137 4.74 25.80 -14.13
C GLY A 137 6.23 25.83 -14.48
N GLY A 138 6.84 24.72 -14.74
CA GLY A 138 8.16 24.61 -15.36
C GLY A 138 8.13 23.79 -16.64
N ILE A 139 9.23 23.77 -17.34
CA ILE A 139 9.54 23.36 -18.72
C ILE A 139 8.91 22.04 -19.24
N ILE A 140 8.24 21.25 -18.40
CA ILE A 140 7.63 19.97 -18.78
C ILE A 140 6.11 20.08 -18.58
N GLY A 141 5.38 20.36 -19.67
CA GLY A 141 3.96 20.73 -19.63
C GLY A 141 2.98 19.66 -19.17
N GLY A 142 1.93 20.11 -18.52
CA GLY A 142 0.60 19.51 -18.31
C GLY A 142 0.54 18.09 -17.74
N THR A 143 0.62 17.09 -18.57
CA THR A 143 0.42 15.67 -18.20
C THR A 143 1.56 15.04 -17.41
N LEU A 144 2.80 15.50 -17.61
CA LEU A 144 3.94 15.04 -16.81
C LEU A 144 4.00 15.67 -15.42
N GLN A 145 3.32 16.80 -15.20
CA GLN A 145 3.25 17.44 -13.89
C GLN A 145 2.34 16.65 -12.91
N THR A 146 1.20 16.17 -13.39
CA THR A 146 0.28 15.38 -12.54
C THR A 146 0.77 13.97 -12.29
N LEU A 147 1.45 13.36 -13.26
CA LEU A 147 1.95 11.99 -13.18
C LEU A 147 3.42 11.89 -12.73
N GLY A 148 4.21 12.96 -12.85
CA GLY A 148 5.65 12.93 -12.64
C GLY A 148 6.04 12.58 -11.21
N LEU A 149 5.41 13.21 -10.22
CA LEU A 149 5.72 12.98 -8.81
C LEU A 149 5.26 11.58 -8.33
N PRO A 150 4.00 11.14 -8.59
CA PRO A 150 3.59 9.77 -8.31
C PRO A 150 4.45 8.73 -9.03
N LEU A 151 4.83 8.98 -10.28
CA LEU A 151 5.65 8.06 -11.05
C LEU A 151 7.08 7.98 -10.49
N ALA A 152 7.68 9.11 -10.09
CA ALA A 152 9.01 9.13 -9.47
C ALA A 152 9.01 8.37 -8.13
N ALA A 153 7.98 8.56 -7.31
CA ALA A 153 7.80 7.81 -6.08
C ALA A 153 7.64 6.30 -6.35
N PHE A 154 6.78 5.94 -7.30
CA PHE A 154 6.56 4.55 -7.68
C PHE A 154 7.86 3.89 -8.17
N LEU A 155 8.59 4.53 -9.08
CA LEU A 155 9.87 4.04 -9.60
C LEU A 155 10.94 3.96 -8.51
N GLY A 156 10.99 4.94 -7.61
CA GLY A 156 11.90 4.94 -6.45
C GLY A 156 11.67 3.73 -5.54
N GLY A 157 10.41 3.42 -5.22
CA GLY A 157 10.05 2.24 -4.44
C GLY A 157 10.39 0.93 -5.16
N PHE A 158 10.10 0.83 -6.45
CA PHE A 158 10.44 -0.34 -7.26
C PHE A 158 11.95 -0.55 -7.42
N LEU A 159 12.70 0.52 -7.67
CA LEU A 159 14.17 0.46 -7.78
C LEU A 159 14.78 -0.01 -6.45
N THR A 160 14.29 0.52 -5.33
CA THR A 160 14.74 0.08 -4.00
C THR A 160 14.48 -1.40 -3.79
N ALA A 161 13.32 -1.90 -4.17
CA ALA A 161 13.01 -3.31 -4.08
C ALA A 161 13.89 -4.18 -4.99
N ALA A 162 14.20 -3.70 -6.19
CA ALA A 162 15.12 -4.38 -7.10
C ALA A 162 16.54 -4.47 -6.49
N VAL A 163 17.04 -3.37 -5.93
CA VAL A 163 18.33 -3.33 -5.23
C VAL A 163 18.31 -4.27 -4.01
N LEU A 164 17.26 -4.20 -3.20
CA LEU A 164 17.05 -5.08 -2.05
C LEU A 164 17.08 -6.56 -2.47
N TYR A 165 16.37 -6.90 -3.54
CA TYR A 165 16.33 -8.26 -4.08
C TYR A 165 17.73 -8.74 -4.48
N VAL A 166 18.47 -7.94 -5.25
CA VAL A 166 19.83 -8.26 -5.71
C VAL A 166 20.79 -8.45 -4.52
N LEU A 167 20.75 -7.53 -3.53
CA LEU A 167 21.62 -7.60 -2.35
C LEU A 167 21.26 -8.78 -1.43
N SER A 168 19.99 -9.15 -1.38
CA SER A 168 19.51 -10.26 -0.55
C SER A 168 19.73 -11.63 -1.20
N TRP A 169 20.01 -11.66 -2.50
CA TRP A 169 20.15 -12.91 -3.25
C TRP A 169 21.43 -13.67 -2.89
N ARG A 170 21.28 -14.90 -2.38
CA ARG A 170 22.38 -15.84 -2.14
C ARG A 170 21.88 -17.27 -2.20
N ARG A 171 21.69 -17.81 -3.40
CA ARG A 171 21.10 -19.13 -3.66
C ARG A 171 19.64 -19.27 -3.19
N GLY A 172 18.94 -18.18 -2.95
CA GLY A 172 17.58 -18.06 -2.44
C GLY A 172 17.44 -16.80 -1.59
N ILE A 173 16.21 -16.40 -1.30
CA ILE A 173 15.92 -15.25 -0.44
C ILE A 173 15.66 -15.77 0.98
N ASP A 174 16.45 -15.30 1.93
CA ASP A 174 16.22 -15.50 3.36
C ASP A 174 15.48 -14.28 3.93
N GLY A 175 14.35 -14.53 4.60
CA GLY A 175 13.53 -13.48 5.18
C GLY A 175 14.25 -12.60 6.21
N GLN A 176 15.10 -13.17 7.06
CA GLN A 176 15.87 -12.41 8.05
C GLN A 176 16.89 -11.48 7.37
N ARG A 177 17.59 -11.99 6.37
CA ARG A 177 18.55 -11.22 5.61
C ARG A 177 17.90 -10.11 4.81
N LEU A 178 16.73 -10.37 4.21
CA LEU A 178 15.95 -9.37 3.49
C LEU A 178 15.58 -8.20 4.41
N VAL A 179 15.10 -8.48 5.62
CA VAL A 179 14.75 -7.45 6.62
C VAL A 179 15.99 -6.66 7.05
N LEU A 180 17.11 -7.32 7.34
CA LEU A 180 18.33 -6.64 7.79
C LEU A 180 18.90 -5.71 6.71
N ILE A 181 18.97 -6.17 5.46
CA ILE A 181 19.41 -5.37 4.34
C ILE A 181 18.41 -4.23 4.06
N GLY A 182 17.10 -4.50 4.20
CA GLY A 182 16.05 -3.49 4.05
C GLY A 182 16.19 -2.34 5.01
N ILE A 183 16.44 -2.62 6.29
CA ILE A 183 16.70 -1.59 7.31
C ILE A 183 17.92 -0.74 6.95
N GLY A 184 19.03 -1.38 6.56
CA GLY A 184 20.25 -0.67 6.15
C GLY A 184 20.05 0.19 4.91
N LEU A 185 19.35 -0.35 3.89
CA LEU A 185 19.02 0.36 2.66
C LEU A 185 18.05 1.52 2.93
N GLY A 186 17.03 1.32 3.77
CA GLY A 186 16.12 2.36 4.19
C GLY A 186 16.82 3.52 4.89
N ALA A 187 17.74 3.22 5.83
CA ALA A 187 18.55 4.23 6.50
C ALA A 187 19.44 5.01 5.52
N ALA A 188 20.07 4.33 4.56
CA ALA A 188 20.87 4.96 3.54
C ALA A 188 20.03 5.89 2.64
N LEU A 189 18.82 5.45 2.24
CA LEU A 189 17.91 6.26 1.43
C LEU A 189 17.38 7.47 2.20
N LEU A 190 17.11 7.32 3.50
CA LEU A 190 16.73 8.44 4.35
C LEU A 190 17.85 9.49 4.40
N ALA A 191 19.11 9.07 4.57
CA ALA A 191 20.26 9.99 4.51
C ALA A 191 20.38 10.70 3.15
N VAL A 192 20.03 10.00 2.04
CA VAL A 192 19.97 10.62 0.71
C VAL A 192 18.88 11.68 0.64
N VAL A 193 17.69 11.42 1.21
CA VAL A 193 16.58 12.39 1.29
C VAL A 193 17.01 13.63 2.07
N GLU A 194 17.61 13.46 3.24
CA GLU A 194 18.10 14.57 4.07
C GLU A 194 19.18 15.38 3.35
N TRP A 195 20.11 14.71 2.69
CA TRP A 195 21.14 15.36 1.90
C TRP A 195 20.57 16.20 0.74
N LEU A 196 19.55 15.68 0.04
CA LEU A 196 18.85 16.40 -1.01
C LEU A 196 18.14 17.65 -0.46
N LEU A 197 17.46 17.53 0.70
CA LEU A 197 16.76 18.64 1.35
C LEU A 197 17.72 19.76 1.78
N VAL A 198 18.90 19.42 2.31
CA VAL A 198 19.93 20.42 2.67
C VAL A 198 20.46 21.18 1.47
N ARG A 199 20.51 20.56 0.30
CA ARG A 199 20.96 21.18 -0.94
C ARG A 199 19.86 21.89 -1.73
N ALA A 200 18.61 21.65 -1.38
CA ALA A 200 17.45 22.22 -2.04
C ALA A 200 17.32 23.72 -1.76
N ARG A 201 16.63 24.43 -2.64
CA ARG A 201 16.14 25.79 -2.33
C ARG A 201 15.08 25.69 -1.22
N ILE A 202 14.94 26.74 -0.42
CA ILE A 202 13.99 26.75 0.71
C ILE A 202 12.56 26.38 0.26
N GLN A 203 12.11 26.87 -0.90
CA GLN A 203 10.78 26.59 -1.44
C GLN A 203 10.63 25.11 -1.85
N ASP A 204 11.66 24.53 -2.47
CA ASP A 204 11.66 23.13 -2.90
C ASP A 204 11.72 22.19 -1.70
N ALA A 205 12.52 22.53 -0.68
CA ALA A 205 12.58 21.80 0.58
C ALA A 205 11.24 21.84 1.33
N ALA A 206 10.58 22.99 1.37
CA ALA A 206 9.24 23.11 1.97
C ALA A 206 8.20 22.24 1.24
N SER A 207 8.19 22.26 -0.09
CA SER A 207 7.30 21.43 -0.90
C SER A 207 7.57 19.93 -0.71
N ALA A 208 8.84 19.54 -0.66
CA ALA A 208 9.25 18.17 -0.41
C ALA A 208 8.85 17.72 1.01
N GLN A 209 8.99 18.59 2.02
CA GLN A 209 8.59 18.29 3.39
C GLN A 209 7.07 18.09 3.52
N VAL A 210 6.28 18.91 2.83
CA VAL A 210 4.81 18.72 2.78
C VAL A 210 4.46 17.39 2.16
N TRP A 211 5.14 16.99 1.09
CA TRP A 211 4.92 15.70 0.46
C TRP A 211 5.35 14.51 1.33
N LEU A 212 6.50 14.65 2.03
CA LEU A 212 7.04 13.62 2.93
C LEU A 212 6.15 13.36 4.16
N ASN A 213 5.34 14.32 4.57
CA ASN A 213 4.38 14.11 5.65
C ASN A 213 3.20 13.21 5.24
N GLY A 214 3.04 12.97 3.94
CA GLY A 214 1.86 12.27 3.41
C GLY A 214 0.57 13.05 3.62
N SER A 215 -0.36 12.95 2.68
CA SER A 215 -1.66 13.61 2.83
C SER A 215 -2.67 13.01 1.85
N LEU A 216 -3.90 12.84 2.34
CA LEU A 216 -5.06 12.55 1.50
C LEU A 216 -5.73 13.81 1.00
N ASN A 217 -5.36 14.99 1.52
CA ASN A 217 -5.96 16.24 1.13
C ASN A 217 -5.74 16.54 -0.36
N ALA A 218 -6.77 17.02 -1.04
CA ALA A 218 -6.79 17.32 -2.48
C ALA A 218 -6.47 16.10 -3.37
N ARG A 219 -6.64 14.86 -2.89
CA ARG A 219 -6.55 13.65 -3.72
C ARG A 219 -7.87 13.41 -4.44
N GLY A 220 -7.77 13.08 -5.72
CA GLY A 220 -8.90 12.92 -6.62
C GLY A 220 -8.94 11.57 -7.32
N TRP A 221 -9.79 11.47 -8.32
CA TRP A 221 -9.94 10.28 -9.14
C TRP A 221 -8.65 9.88 -9.89
N ASP A 222 -7.76 10.84 -10.15
CA ASP A 222 -6.48 10.57 -10.83
C ASP A 222 -5.54 9.70 -9.99
N GLN A 223 -5.63 9.79 -8.66
CA GLN A 223 -4.92 8.93 -7.72
C GLN A 223 -5.70 7.66 -7.42
N ALA A 224 -7.04 7.73 -7.37
CA ALA A 224 -7.88 6.56 -7.10
C ALA A 224 -7.80 5.50 -8.19
N LYS A 225 -7.83 5.90 -9.47
CA LYS A 225 -7.84 4.98 -10.63
C LYS A 225 -6.63 4.04 -10.67
N PRO A 226 -5.36 4.51 -10.56
CA PRO A 226 -4.19 3.63 -10.51
C PRO A 226 -4.22 2.67 -9.33
N ALA A 227 -4.61 3.15 -8.14
CA ALA A 227 -4.72 2.31 -6.95
C ALA A 227 -5.78 1.22 -7.12
N MET A 228 -6.94 1.56 -7.67
CA MET A 228 -8.01 0.60 -7.96
C MET A 228 -7.59 -0.44 -9.00
N LEU A 229 -6.92 -0.02 -10.09
CA LEU A 229 -6.39 -0.93 -11.11
C LEU A 229 -5.35 -1.89 -10.52
N THR A 230 -4.46 -1.37 -9.67
CA THR A 230 -3.44 -2.18 -9.00
C THR A 230 -4.09 -3.23 -8.08
N LEU A 231 -5.08 -2.85 -7.30
CA LEU A 231 -5.83 -3.79 -6.46
C LEU A 231 -6.57 -4.83 -7.30
N LEU A 232 -7.22 -4.41 -8.39
CA LEU A 232 -7.94 -5.30 -9.30
C LEU A 232 -7.04 -6.42 -9.87
N VAL A 233 -5.76 -6.12 -10.10
CA VAL A 233 -4.76 -7.08 -10.60
C VAL A 233 -4.11 -7.86 -9.46
N LEU A 234 -3.65 -7.16 -8.41
CA LEU A 234 -2.82 -7.78 -7.38
C LEU A 234 -3.62 -8.52 -6.30
N VAL A 235 -4.89 -8.19 -6.07
CA VAL A 235 -5.75 -8.96 -5.14
C VAL A 235 -5.98 -10.39 -5.65
N PRO A 236 -6.43 -10.63 -6.89
CA PRO A 236 -6.56 -11.99 -7.42
C PRO A 236 -5.22 -12.74 -7.44
N LEU A 237 -4.13 -12.05 -7.82
CA LEU A 237 -2.80 -12.64 -7.79
C LEU A 237 -2.40 -13.06 -6.37
N SER A 238 -2.67 -12.21 -5.37
CA SER A 238 -2.39 -12.52 -3.96
C SER A 238 -3.21 -13.71 -3.46
N PHE A 239 -4.49 -13.82 -3.84
CA PHE A 239 -5.32 -14.99 -3.54
C PHE A 239 -4.77 -16.27 -4.19
N TRP A 240 -4.27 -16.18 -5.41
CA TRP A 240 -3.60 -17.32 -6.06
C TRP A 240 -2.31 -17.68 -5.32
N LEU A 241 -1.53 -16.71 -4.87
CA LEU A 241 -0.30 -16.90 -4.09
C LEU A 241 -0.53 -17.47 -2.68
N VAL A 242 -1.70 -17.27 -2.07
CA VAL A 242 -2.01 -17.76 -0.70
C VAL A 242 -1.76 -19.27 -0.57
N ARG A 243 -2.08 -20.06 -1.61
CA ARG A 243 -1.84 -21.51 -1.59
C ARG A 243 -0.34 -21.83 -1.45
N HIS A 244 0.49 -21.10 -2.15
CA HIS A 244 1.95 -21.25 -2.12
C HIS A 244 2.54 -20.68 -0.83
N LEU A 245 1.98 -19.58 -0.30
CA LEU A 245 2.39 -18.99 0.98
C LEU A 245 2.21 -19.96 2.16
N ASN A 246 1.10 -20.69 2.21
CA ASN A 246 0.85 -21.69 3.25
C ASN A 246 1.90 -22.82 3.22
N VAL A 247 2.35 -23.22 2.04
CA VAL A 247 3.40 -24.23 1.89
C VAL A 247 4.76 -23.67 2.28
N LEU A 248 5.06 -22.41 1.95
CA LEU A 248 6.30 -21.75 2.36
C LEU A 248 6.46 -21.63 3.88
N GLN A 249 5.36 -21.55 4.63
CA GLN A 249 5.40 -21.52 6.10
C GLN A 249 5.92 -22.84 6.72
N LEU A 250 5.84 -23.95 5.99
CA LEU A 250 6.37 -25.27 6.43
C LEU A 250 7.90 -25.38 6.29
N GLY A 251 8.56 -24.38 5.74
CA GLY A 251 10.00 -24.36 5.46
C GLY A 251 10.32 -24.59 4.00
N ASP A 252 11.48 -24.10 3.59
CA ASP A 252 11.89 -24.09 2.18
C ASP A 252 12.13 -25.51 1.62
N ASP A 253 12.67 -26.42 2.45
CA ASP A 253 12.90 -27.80 2.03
C ASP A 253 11.59 -28.55 1.84
N SER A 254 10.63 -28.37 2.76
CA SER A 254 9.30 -28.95 2.62
C SER A 254 8.56 -28.39 1.41
N ALA A 255 8.71 -27.10 1.12
CA ALA A 255 8.09 -26.47 -0.05
C ALA A 255 8.66 -27.00 -1.37
N ARG A 256 9.97 -27.26 -1.43
CA ARG A 256 10.62 -27.86 -2.60
C ARG A 256 10.13 -29.29 -2.84
N THR A 257 10.02 -30.11 -1.80
CA THR A 257 9.51 -31.49 -1.92
C THR A 257 8.07 -31.55 -2.38
N LEU A 258 7.27 -30.53 -2.05
CA LEU A 258 5.89 -30.36 -2.51
C LEU A 258 5.78 -29.73 -3.90
N GLY A 259 6.90 -29.52 -4.61
CA GLY A 259 6.92 -29.07 -6.00
C GLY A 259 6.74 -27.55 -6.19
N VAL A 260 6.82 -26.74 -5.12
CA VAL A 260 6.73 -25.28 -5.23
C VAL A 260 8.03 -24.71 -5.81
N ARG A 261 7.92 -23.90 -6.85
CA ARG A 261 9.04 -23.14 -7.42
C ARG A 261 9.36 -21.95 -6.53
N LEU A 262 10.18 -22.19 -5.49
CA LEU A 262 10.49 -21.21 -4.45
C LEU A 262 10.85 -19.83 -4.98
N GLN A 263 11.82 -19.75 -5.89
CA GLN A 263 12.34 -18.48 -6.41
C GLN A 263 11.26 -17.65 -7.11
N THR A 264 10.46 -18.26 -7.98
CA THR A 264 9.37 -17.59 -8.70
C THR A 264 8.29 -17.14 -7.73
N THR A 265 7.92 -17.97 -6.77
CA THR A 265 6.90 -17.64 -5.77
C THR A 265 7.35 -16.49 -4.88
N GLN A 266 8.58 -16.53 -4.38
CA GLN A 266 9.18 -15.48 -3.56
C GLN A 266 9.26 -14.15 -4.32
N LEU A 267 9.67 -14.16 -5.59
CA LEU A 267 9.71 -12.99 -6.44
C LEU A 267 8.32 -12.39 -6.66
N LEU A 268 7.32 -13.21 -6.98
CA LEU A 268 5.94 -12.75 -7.19
C LEU A 268 5.34 -12.14 -5.92
N ILE A 269 5.62 -12.71 -4.74
CA ILE A 269 5.18 -12.16 -3.47
C ILE A 269 5.82 -10.79 -3.23
N LEU A 270 7.14 -10.69 -3.42
CA LEU A 270 7.88 -9.44 -3.23
C LEU A 270 7.40 -8.36 -4.19
N VAL A 271 7.28 -8.67 -5.48
CA VAL A 271 6.78 -7.73 -6.50
C VAL A 271 5.36 -7.29 -6.21
N SER A 272 4.49 -8.20 -5.75
CA SER A 272 3.12 -7.85 -5.36
C SER A 272 3.09 -6.93 -4.13
N ALA A 273 3.85 -7.25 -3.10
CA ALA A 273 3.93 -6.44 -1.88
C ALA A 273 4.49 -5.04 -2.17
N VAL A 274 5.60 -4.97 -2.90
CA VAL A 274 6.22 -3.70 -3.30
C VAL A 274 5.31 -2.90 -4.24
N GLY A 275 4.68 -3.55 -5.22
CA GLY A 275 3.75 -2.90 -6.14
C GLY A 275 2.60 -2.22 -5.41
N LEU A 276 1.98 -2.92 -4.47
CA LEU A 276 0.91 -2.38 -3.62
C LEU A 276 1.39 -1.20 -2.77
N ALA A 277 2.53 -1.35 -2.08
CA ALA A 277 3.09 -0.27 -1.25
C ALA A 277 3.50 0.94 -2.08
N SER A 278 4.19 0.73 -3.21
CA SER A 278 4.64 1.83 -4.07
C SER A 278 3.47 2.62 -4.67
N VAL A 279 2.37 1.94 -5.05
CA VAL A 279 1.16 2.63 -5.53
C VAL A 279 0.49 3.40 -4.39
N ALA A 280 0.41 2.84 -3.18
CA ALA A 280 -0.13 3.54 -2.03
C ALA A 280 0.65 4.82 -1.74
N VAL A 281 1.99 4.72 -1.62
CA VAL A 281 2.87 5.88 -1.37
C VAL A 281 2.83 6.88 -2.52
N SER A 282 2.75 6.42 -3.78
CA SER A 282 2.63 7.33 -4.92
C SER A 282 1.33 8.14 -4.94
N ALA A 283 0.26 7.58 -4.38
CA ALA A 283 -1.06 8.21 -4.33
C ALA A 283 -1.16 9.29 -3.24
N CYS A 284 -0.59 9.09 -2.07
CA CYS A 284 -0.79 9.97 -0.91
C CYS A 284 0.50 10.47 -0.26
N GLY A 285 1.67 10.05 -0.73
CA GLY A 285 2.95 10.22 -0.03
C GLY A 285 3.19 9.11 0.98
N PRO A 286 4.33 9.11 1.67
CA PRO A 286 4.62 8.20 2.77
C PRO A 286 3.64 8.48 3.93
N LEU A 287 2.98 7.43 4.40
CA LEU A 287 2.02 7.46 5.51
C LEU A 287 2.59 6.70 6.70
#